data_2d1693d1746c54381ad32e1717199f3b
#
_entry.id   2d1693d1746c54381ad32e1717199f3b
#
_cell.length_a   1.000
_cell.length_b   1.000
_cell.length_c   1.000
_cell.angle_alpha   90.00
_cell.angle_beta   90.00
_cell.angle_gamma   90.00
#
_symmetry.space_group_name_H-M   'P 1'
#
loop_
_entity.id
_entity.type
_entity.pdbx_description
1 polymer ?
#
loop_
_entity_poly.entity_id
_entity_poly.type
_entity_poly.pdbx_seq_one_letter_code
_entity_poly.pdbx_strand_id
1 'polypeptide(L)'
;EKVSITVENSTEFKAGDIGKYLTGFEVLNPDLVICHLDAKASMQIDLTINKGRGYVSADENREFCTDVNVIPIDSIYTPIRNVKYTVEPYRVEQKTDYDKLLIEVTTDGSIHPKDALKEAAKILI
;
A
#
# COMPACT_ATOMS: atom_id res chain seq x y z
N GLU A 1 11.93 -8.64 -0.88
CA GLU A 1 13.15 -8.02 -1.42
C GLU A 1 13.81 -7.13 -0.37
N LYS A 2 15.11 -7.28 -0.20
CA LYS A 2 15.89 -6.47 0.73
C LYS A 2 16.66 -5.42 -0.04
N VAL A 3 16.59 -4.18 0.42
CA VAL A 3 17.24 -3.04 -0.21
C VAL A 3 18.07 -2.30 0.83
N SER A 4 19.35 -2.03 0.50
CA SER A 4 20.22 -1.21 1.33
C SER A 4 20.40 0.14 0.65
N ILE A 5 20.10 1.22 1.37
CA ILE A 5 20.18 2.57 0.86
C ILE A 5 21.10 3.38 1.75
N THR A 6 22.07 4.06 1.14
CA THR A 6 22.95 5.00 1.83
C THR A 6 22.55 6.42 1.44
N VAL A 7 22.23 7.24 2.45
CA VAL A 7 21.86 8.64 2.26
C VAL A 7 23.02 9.50 2.77
N GLU A 8 23.67 10.22 1.86
CA GLU A 8 24.78 11.11 2.17
C GLU A 8 24.62 12.45 1.43
N ASN A 9 25.10 13.51 2.05
CA ASN A 9 25.11 14.85 1.45
C ASN A 9 23.73 15.34 0.99
N SER A 10 22.68 14.89 1.65
CA SER A 10 21.31 15.28 1.35
C SER A 10 20.60 15.75 2.61
N THR A 11 19.83 16.81 2.49
CA THR A 11 19.02 17.33 3.60
C THR A 11 17.67 16.64 3.69
N GLU A 12 17.24 15.97 2.62
CA GLU A 12 15.95 15.28 2.56
C GLU A 12 16.10 13.88 1.98
N PHE A 13 15.41 12.93 2.58
CA PHE A 13 15.28 11.57 2.05
C PHE A 13 13.88 11.41 1.50
N LYS A 14 13.78 11.19 0.19
CA LYS A 14 12.49 11.05 -0.51
C LYS A 14 12.21 9.61 -0.90
N ALA A 15 10.94 9.28 -1.03
CA ALA A 15 10.50 7.95 -1.46
C ALA A 15 11.04 7.56 -2.84
N GLY A 16 11.25 8.54 -3.73
CA GLY A 16 11.84 8.30 -5.05
C GLY A 16 13.25 7.73 -5.00
N ASP A 17 13.99 8.04 -3.96
CA ASP A 17 15.35 7.50 -3.77
C ASP A 17 15.32 5.98 -3.52
N ILE A 18 14.25 5.49 -2.89
CA ILE A 18 14.03 4.05 -2.69
C ILE A 18 13.81 3.35 -4.03
N GLY A 19 13.03 3.96 -4.90
CA GLY A 19 12.68 3.39 -6.20
C GLY A 19 13.88 3.08 -7.09
N LYS A 20 14.99 3.81 -6.93
CA LYS A 20 16.22 3.60 -7.70
C LYS A 20 16.88 2.25 -7.41
N TYR A 21 16.62 1.69 -6.23
CA TYR A 21 17.22 0.42 -5.78
C TYR A 21 16.27 -0.76 -5.90
N LEU A 22 15.01 -0.51 -6.29
CA LEU A 22 13.98 -1.55 -6.40
C LEU A 22 13.96 -2.10 -7.83
N THR A 23 13.84 -3.42 -7.97
CA THR A 23 13.73 -4.09 -9.25
C THR A 23 12.34 -4.67 -9.53
N GLY A 24 11.61 -5.07 -8.49
CA GLY A 24 10.28 -5.67 -8.62
C GLY A 24 9.14 -4.79 -8.12
N PHE A 25 9.43 -3.55 -7.75
CA PHE A 25 8.45 -2.64 -7.16
C PHE A 25 8.59 -1.25 -7.77
N GLU A 26 7.49 -0.52 -7.79
CA GLU A 26 7.44 0.85 -8.27
C GLU A 26 6.95 1.79 -7.17
N VAL A 27 7.60 2.92 -7.02
CA VAL A 27 7.17 3.96 -6.07
C VAL A 27 6.22 4.91 -6.77
N LEU A 28 4.98 4.96 -6.30
CA LEU A 28 3.92 5.76 -6.91
C LEU A 28 3.94 7.23 -6.45
N ASN A 29 4.57 7.50 -5.31
CA ASN A 29 4.67 8.85 -4.74
C ASN A 29 6.13 9.23 -4.48
N PRO A 30 6.94 9.40 -5.55
CA PRO A 30 8.38 9.65 -5.41
C PRO A 30 8.72 10.97 -4.71
N ASP A 31 7.82 11.93 -4.73
CA ASP A 31 8.04 13.24 -4.11
C ASP A 31 7.80 13.27 -2.59
N LEU A 32 7.33 12.16 -2.01
CA LEU A 32 7.12 12.07 -0.58
C LEU A 32 8.44 12.16 0.18
N VAL A 33 8.54 13.14 1.08
CA VAL A 33 9.70 13.30 1.96
C VAL A 33 9.53 12.37 3.16
N ILE A 34 10.47 11.44 3.33
CA ILE A 34 10.44 10.48 4.43
C ILE A 34 11.03 11.08 5.70
N CYS A 35 12.19 11.71 5.57
CA CYS A 35 12.85 12.37 6.70
C CYS A 35 13.77 13.47 6.23
N HIS A 36 14.09 14.36 7.18
CA HIS A 36 15.08 15.42 6.97
C HIS A 36 16.37 15.06 7.70
N LEU A 37 17.49 15.34 7.05
CA LEU A 37 18.81 15.06 7.58
C LEU A 37 19.67 16.31 7.57
N ASP A 38 20.65 16.36 8.48
CA ASP A 38 21.70 17.37 8.41
C ASP A 38 22.55 17.10 7.16
N ALA A 39 22.99 18.16 6.49
CA ALA A 39 23.81 18.06 5.27
C ALA A 39 25.12 17.29 5.49
N LYS A 40 25.59 17.21 6.71
CA LYS A 40 26.82 16.46 7.07
C LYS A 40 26.53 15.04 7.55
N ALA A 41 25.26 14.68 7.73
CA ALA A 41 24.87 13.36 8.21
C ALA A 41 24.90 12.33 7.08
N SER A 42 25.38 11.14 7.39
CA SER A 42 25.23 9.98 6.52
C SER A 42 24.42 8.92 7.26
N MET A 43 23.50 8.27 6.57
CA MET A 43 22.66 7.24 7.15
C MET A 43 22.50 6.08 6.17
N GLN A 44 22.64 4.87 6.69
CA GLN A 44 22.37 3.67 5.94
C GLN A 44 21.05 3.08 6.42
N ILE A 45 20.15 2.84 5.48
CA ILE A 45 18.81 2.29 5.76
C ILE A 45 18.68 0.98 4.99
N ASP A 46 18.38 -0.09 5.71
CA ASP A 46 18.07 -1.38 5.12
C ASP A 46 16.57 -1.60 5.21
N LEU A 47 15.93 -1.82 4.07
CA LEU A 47 14.49 -2.03 3.97
C LEU A 47 14.19 -3.44 3.48
N THR A 48 13.21 -4.08 4.09
CA THR A 48 12.65 -5.33 3.60
C THR A 48 11.25 -5.06 3.05
N ILE A 49 11.07 -5.30 1.76
CA ILE A 49 9.81 -5.02 1.06
C ILE A 49 9.22 -6.33 0.57
N ASN A 50 7.99 -6.59 0.95
CA ASN A 50 7.26 -7.80 0.60
C ASN A 50 5.94 -7.47 -0.08
N LYS A 51 5.38 -8.48 -0.74
CA LYS A 51 4.04 -8.44 -1.30
C LYS A 51 3.14 -9.36 -0.48
N GLY A 52 1.96 -8.89 -0.16
CA GLY A 52 1.00 -9.66 0.63
C GLY A 52 -0.43 -9.23 0.38
N ARG A 53 -1.31 -9.61 1.27
CA ARG A 53 -2.74 -9.29 1.20
C ARG A 53 -3.20 -8.61 2.48
N GLY A 54 -4.06 -7.60 2.33
CA GLY A 54 -4.71 -6.93 3.43
C GLY A 54 -3.74 -6.11 4.28
N TYR A 55 -3.80 -6.32 5.56
CA TYR A 55 -3.03 -5.57 6.55
C TYR A 55 -2.38 -6.53 7.53
N VAL A 56 -1.12 -6.31 7.80
CA VAL A 56 -0.36 -7.07 8.78
C VAL A 56 0.24 -6.07 9.78
N SER A 57 -0.08 -6.23 11.05
CA SER A 57 0.40 -5.34 12.10
C SER A 57 1.89 -5.55 12.40
N ALA A 58 2.51 -4.56 13.04
CA ALA A 58 3.90 -4.65 13.47
C ALA A 58 4.13 -5.83 14.42
N ASP A 59 3.16 -6.15 15.28
CA ASP A 59 3.25 -7.27 16.21
C ASP A 59 3.31 -8.62 15.47
N GLU A 60 2.52 -8.77 14.41
CA GLU A 60 2.56 -9.97 13.57
C GLU A 60 3.88 -10.07 12.79
N ASN A 61 4.38 -8.94 12.29
CA ASN A 61 5.66 -8.89 11.60
C ASN A 61 6.84 -9.19 12.52
N ARG A 62 6.70 -8.96 13.81
CA ARG A 62 7.74 -9.24 14.80
C ARG A 62 8.06 -10.72 14.88
N GLU A 63 7.08 -11.56 14.66
CA GLU A 63 7.28 -13.02 14.66
C GLU A 63 8.22 -13.50 13.55
N PHE A 64 8.26 -12.74 12.46
CA PHE A 64 9.13 -13.05 11.31
C PHE A 64 10.49 -12.36 11.38
N CYS A 65 10.70 -11.48 12.36
CA CYS A 65 11.97 -10.77 12.53
C CYS A 65 12.88 -11.58 13.46
N THR A 66 13.96 -12.11 12.90
CA THR A 66 14.94 -12.89 13.65
C THR A 66 16.09 -12.05 14.20
N ASP A 67 16.25 -10.84 13.70
CA ASP A 67 17.32 -9.93 14.07
C ASP A 67 16.79 -8.85 15.04
N VAL A 68 17.54 -8.61 16.13
CA VAL A 68 17.20 -7.61 17.15
C VAL A 68 17.26 -6.20 16.58
N ASN A 69 18.07 -5.97 15.56
CA ASN A 69 18.24 -4.64 14.95
C ASN A 69 17.13 -4.29 13.94
N VAL A 70 16.26 -5.23 13.61
CA VAL A 70 15.15 -5.00 12.70
C VAL A 70 13.95 -4.46 13.48
N ILE A 71 13.41 -3.34 13.01
CA ILE A 71 12.21 -2.73 13.58
C ILE A 71 11.02 -3.17 12.75
N PRO A 72 10.11 -3.98 13.31
CA PRO A 72 8.87 -4.33 12.59
C PRO A 72 7.93 -3.14 12.53
N ILE A 73 7.32 -2.93 11.37
CA ILE A 73 6.33 -1.88 11.17
C ILE A 73 5.07 -2.49 10.56
N ASP A 74 3.99 -1.73 10.64
CA ASP A 74 2.74 -2.15 10.02
C ASP A 74 2.91 -2.24 8.50
N SER A 75 2.36 -3.31 7.93
CA SER A 75 2.39 -3.53 6.49
C SER A 75 0.98 -3.40 5.92
N ILE A 76 0.79 -2.41 5.06
CA ILE A 76 -0.48 -2.19 4.37
C ILE A 76 -0.32 -2.69 2.94
N TYR A 77 -0.85 -3.86 2.66
CA TYR A 77 -0.75 -4.50 1.35
C TYR A 77 -1.94 -4.19 0.46
N THR A 78 -3.07 -3.82 1.04
CA THR A 78 -4.28 -3.54 0.29
C THR A 78 -4.16 -2.20 -0.47
N PRO A 79 -4.55 -2.17 -1.76
CA PRO A 79 -4.62 -0.92 -2.50
C PRO A 79 -5.89 -0.12 -2.21
N ILE A 80 -6.81 -0.67 -1.43
CA ILE A 80 -8.11 -0.06 -1.16
C ILE A 80 -8.01 0.84 0.06
N ARG A 81 -8.34 2.13 -0.10
CA ARG A 81 -8.36 3.09 0.99
C ARG A 81 -9.73 3.21 1.64
N ASN A 82 -10.78 3.18 0.83
CA ASN A 82 -12.13 3.35 1.31
C ASN A 82 -13.13 2.71 0.37
N VAL A 83 -14.17 2.11 0.93
CA VAL A 83 -15.28 1.55 0.17
C VAL A 83 -16.57 2.01 0.83
N LYS A 84 -17.45 2.61 0.05
CA LYS A 84 -18.81 2.96 0.47
C LYS A 84 -19.78 2.23 -0.42
N TYR A 85 -20.87 1.76 0.16
CA TYR A 85 -21.92 1.15 -0.63
C TYR A 85 -23.28 1.62 -0.13
N THR A 86 -24.24 1.64 -1.06
CA THR A 86 -25.63 1.97 -0.78
C THR A 86 -26.51 1.01 -1.56
N VAL A 87 -27.53 0.48 -0.91
CA VAL A 87 -28.51 -0.37 -1.54
C VAL A 87 -29.83 0.38 -1.58
N GLU A 88 -30.40 0.53 -2.77
CA GLU A 88 -31.65 1.25 -2.99
C GLU A 88 -32.64 0.34 -3.70
N PRO A 89 -33.98 0.45 -3.37
CA PRO A 89 -34.97 -0.23 -4.16
C PRO A 89 -34.96 0.27 -5.61
N TYR A 90 -35.04 -0.63 -6.55
CA TYR A 90 -35.03 -0.30 -7.96
C TYR A 90 -36.18 -0.98 -8.68
N ARG A 91 -36.90 -0.20 -9.48
CA ARG A 91 -38.02 -0.68 -10.26
C ARG A 91 -37.59 -0.90 -11.71
N VAL A 92 -37.72 -2.15 -12.17
CA VAL A 92 -37.53 -2.50 -13.58
C VAL A 92 -38.92 -2.87 -14.15
N GLU A 93 -39.39 -2.07 -15.08
CA GLU A 93 -40.76 -2.17 -15.64
C GLU A 93 -41.79 -2.09 -14.52
N GLN A 94 -42.60 -3.15 -14.32
CA GLN A 94 -43.59 -3.20 -13.25
C GLN A 94 -43.15 -4.00 -12.03
N LYS A 95 -41.91 -4.51 -12.06
CA LYS A 95 -41.34 -5.29 -10.94
C LYS A 95 -40.59 -4.36 -9.99
N THR A 96 -40.91 -4.45 -8.71
CA THR A 96 -40.29 -3.66 -7.64
C THR A 96 -39.34 -4.48 -6.77
N ASP A 97 -39.06 -5.74 -7.15
CA ASP A 97 -38.31 -6.70 -6.36
C ASP A 97 -36.78 -6.59 -6.52
N TYR A 98 -36.32 -5.59 -7.28
CA TYR A 98 -34.91 -5.40 -7.55
C TYR A 98 -34.32 -4.35 -6.64
N ASP A 99 -33.07 -4.58 -6.26
CA ASP A 99 -32.26 -3.62 -5.53
C ASP A 99 -31.18 -3.07 -6.43
N LYS A 100 -30.88 -1.79 -6.26
CA LYS A 100 -29.76 -1.12 -6.94
C LYS A 100 -28.62 -0.97 -5.96
N LEU A 101 -27.46 -1.51 -6.33
CA LEU A 101 -26.26 -1.42 -5.53
C LEU A 101 -25.33 -0.35 -6.08
N LEU A 102 -25.04 0.64 -5.26
CA LEU A 102 -24.06 1.69 -5.56
C LEU A 102 -22.83 1.44 -4.72
N ILE A 103 -21.69 1.25 -5.37
CA ILE A 103 -20.41 1.03 -4.69
C ILE A 103 -19.43 2.13 -5.11
N GLU A 104 -18.86 2.79 -4.12
CA GLU A 104 -17.80 3.76 -4.32
C GLU A 104 -16.49 3.22 -3.74
N VAL A 105 -15.49 3.04 -4.58
CA VAL A 105 -14.20 2.46 -4.21
C VAL A 105 -13.10 3.50 -4.42
N THR A 106 -12.35 3.78 -3.35
CA THR A 106 -11.19 4.67 -3.42
C THR A 106 -9.92 3.84 -3.25
N THR A 107 -9.04 3.90 -4.25
CA THR A 107 -7.76 3.18 -4.23
C THR A 107 -6.59 4.15 -4.03
N ASP A 108 -5.40 3.60 -3.80
CA ASP A 108 -4.17 4.38 -3.69
C ASP A 108 -3.54 4.75 -5.04
N GLY A 109 -4.18 4.36 -6.15
CA GLY A 109 -3.70 4.61 -7.51
C GLY A 109 -2.92 3.46 -8.13
N SER A 110 -2.61 2.42 -7.38
CA SER A 110 -1.88 1.25 -7.90
C SER A 110 -2.73 0.32 -8.74
N ILE A 111 -4.04 0.38 -8.56
CA ILE A 111 -5.00 -0.45 -9.30
C ILE A 111 -6.24 0.37 -9.62
N HIS A 112 -6.84 0.14 -10.78
CA HIS A 112 -8.12 0.75 -11.12
C HIS A 112 -9.22 0.15 -10.25
N PRO A 113 -10.15 0.96 -9.69
CA PRO A 113 -11.21 0.46 -8.80
C PRO A 113 -12.04 -0.68 -9.39
N LYS A 114 -12.30 -0.62 -10.69
CA LYS A 114 -13.05 -1.65 -11.42
C LYS A 114 -12.32 -3.00 -11.41
N ASP A 115 -11.01 -2.97 -11.63
CA ASP A 115 -10.17 -4.17 -11.58
C ASP A 115 -10.04 -4.71 -10.17
N ALA A 116 -9.97 -3.83 -9.17
CA ALA A 116 -9.96 -4.23 -7.76
C ALA A 116 -11.21 -5.01 -7.38
N LEU A 117 -12.38 -4.56 -7.83
CA LEU A 117 -13.64 -5.25 -7.59
C LEU A 117 -13.66 -6.63 -8.25
N LYS A 118 -13.14 -6.74 -9.48
CA LYS A 118 -13.04 -8.02 -10.18
C LYS A 118 -12.14 -9.02 -9.45
N GLU A 119 -11.00 -8.56 -8.95
CA GLU A 119 -10.08 -9.41 -8.21
C GLU A 119 -10.67 -9.86 -6.87
N ALA A 120 -11.37 -8.97 -6.18
CA ALA A 120 -12.07 -9.33 -4.94
C ALA A 120 -13.14 -10.40 -5.19
N ALA A 121 -13.87 -10.28 -6.27
CA ALA A 121 -14.89 -11.27 -6.64
C ALA A 121 -14.27 -12.64 -6.95
N LYS A 122 -13.11 -12.67 -7.60
CA LYS A 122 -12.37 -13.92 -7.86
C LYS A 122 -11.93 -14.61 -6.58
N ILE A 123 -11.54 -13.85 -5.56
CA ILE A 123 -11.15 -14.40 -4.27
C ILE A 123 -12.33 -15.09 -3.58
N LEU A 124 -13.53 -14.52 -3.72
CA LEU A 124 -14.74 -15.09 -3.13
C LEU A 124 -15.24 -16.36 -3.82
N ILE A 125 -14.89 -16.55 -5.08
CA ILE A 125 -15.23 -17.76 -5.82
C ILE A 125 -14.29 -18.88 -5.43
#